data_739a723d6a81549f450b7ccb205e8dcf
#
_entry.id   739a723d6a81549f450b7ccb205e8dcf
#
_cell.length_a   1.000
_cell.length_b   1.000
_cell.length_c   1.000
_cell.angle_alpha   90.00
_cell.angle_beta   90.00
_cell.angle_gamma   90.00
#
_symmetry.space_group_name_H-M   'P 1'
#
loop_
_entity.id
_entity.type
_entity.pdbx_description
1 polymer ?
#
loop_
_entity_poly.entity_id
_entity_poly.type
_entity_poly.pdbx_seq_one_letter_code
_entity_poly.pdbx_strand_id
1 'polypeptide(L)'
;MLLSVITFNLSAQGLDKTYKTLDLAVGGGGGGFSPALSFTQSWGLGKSNRFKIGYVVRITSYFGGKADFRTAPARFTSGESSFSALFADDIMANIDTFSVKSFQTNALNIGIILQYALSNKLEIGVNIDATGKTWGGTVSGDLISKKNKRKFQDGSTSSSANPETFNFLLVSDSDIGSLNSEVYVRYWVTNKIGIRAGISHQFAELTTEKKVEINGRLNDTWRLKTTMPIFAVSYKF
;
A
#
# COMPACT_ATOMS: atom_id res chain seq x y z
N MET A 1 -24.50 -32.10 -32.39
CA MET A 1 -23.75 -31.12 -31.56
C MET A 1 -24.39 -31.09 -30.15
N LEU A 2 -23.87 -31.92 -29.24
CA LEU A 2 -24.42 -32.03 -27.88
C LEU A 2 -23.78 -30.92 -27.02
N LEU A 3 -24.58 -29.97 -26.56
CA LEU A 3 -24.19 -29.05 -25.48
C LEU A 3 -24.24 -29.83 -24.15
N SER A 4 -23.10 -30.18 -23.59
CA SER A 4 -23.01 -30.66 -22.22
C SER A 4 -23.18 -29.48 -21.26
N VAL A 5 -24.33 -29.37 -20.63
CA VAL A 5 -24.59 -28.46 -19.53
C VAL A 5 -23.81 -28.97 -18.32
N ILE A 6 -22.72 -28.30 -17.99
CA ILE A 6 -21.97 -28.56 -16.74
C ILE A 6 -22.80 -27.99 -15.61
N THR A 7 -23.59 -28.85 -14.95
CA THR A 7 -24.27 -28.51 -13.71
C THR A 7 -23.26 -28.49 -12.56
N PHE A 8 -22.91 -27.32 -12.07
CA PHE A 8 -22.20 -27.18 -10.82
C PHE A 8 -23.14 -27.53 -9.67
N ASN A 9 -22.95 -28.71 -9.08
CA ASN A 9 -23.59 -29.04 -7.80
C ASN A 9 -22.98 -28.14 -6.73
N LEU A 10 -23.66 -27.06 -6.38
CA LEU A 10 -23.36 -26.21 -5.23
C LEU A 10 -23.80 -26.97 -3.97
N SER A 11 -22.97 -27.86 -3.45
CA SER A 11 -23.11 -28.35 -2.10
C SER A 11 -23.03 -27.16 -1.16
N ALA A 12 -24.13 -26.86 -0.49
CA ALA A 12 -24.21 -25.80 0.53
C ALA A 12 -23.49 -26.23 1.82
N GLN A 13 -22.20 -26.52 1.78
CA GLN A 13 -21.39 -26.51 2.97
C GLN A 13 -21.31 -25.07 3.45
N GLY A 14 -21.79 -24.82 4.67
CA GLY A 14 -21.74 -23.49 5.28
C GLY A 14 -20.28 -22.99 5.32
N LEU A 15 -20.10 -21.73 4.96
CA LEU A 15 -18.79 -21.09 5.04
C LEU A 15 -18.35 -20.97 6.51
N ASP A 16 -17.06 -21.18 6.76
CA ASP A 16 -16.49 -21.11 8.11
C ASP A 16 -16.79 -19.74 8.75
N LYS A 17 -17.26 -19.76 10.00
CA LYS A 17 -17.49 -18.52 10.76
C LYS A 17 -16.21 -17.81 11.11
N THR A 18 -15.15 -18.54 11.40
CA THR A 18 -13.80 -17.99 11.67
C THR A 18 -12.83 -18.61 10.69
N TYR A 19 -11.91 -17.78 10.21
CA TYR A 19 -11.05 -18.15 9.12
C TYR A 19 -9.70 -17.43 9.24
N LYS A 20 -8.64 -18.23 9.17
CA LYS A 20 -7.27 -17.75 9.30
C LYS A 20 -6.50 -18.12 8.05
N THR A 21 -5.71 -17.17 7.54
CA THR A 21 -4.82 -17.43 6.40
C THR A 21 -3.43 -16.87 6.62
N LEU A 22 -2.47 -17.54 6.00
CA LEU A 22 -1.13 -17.03 5.77
C LEU A 22 -0.96 -16.87 4.27
N ASP A 23 -0.59 -15.68 3.82
CA ASP A 23 -0.38 -15.37 2.41
C ASP A 23 1.07 -15.00 2.17
N LEU A 24 1.71 -15.66 1.20
CA LEU A 24 2.99 -15.25 0.66
C LEU A 24 2.74 -14.61 -0.70
N ALA A 25 3.00 -13.32 -0.81
CA ALA A 25 2.70 -12.50 -1.98
C ALA A 25 3.95 -11.89 -2.60
N VAL A 26 3.85 -11.58 -3.87
CA VAL A 26 4.81 -10.74 -4.57
C VAL A 26 4.07 -9.79 -5.50
N GLY A 27 4.41 -8.51 -5.43
CA GLY A 27 3.99 -7.48 -6.36
C GLY A 27 5.15 -7.04 -7.25
N GLY A 28 4.87 -6.60 -8.45
CA GLY A 28 5.89 -6.08 -9.36
C GLY A 28 5.35 -4.99 -10.26
N GLY A 29 6.13 -3.92 -10.44
CA GLY A 29 5.78 -2.76 -11.26
C GLY A 29 6.36 -1.46 -10.70
N GLY A 30 6.20 -0.36 -11.47
CA GLY A 30 6.65 0.96 -11.03
C GLY A 30 8.17 1.08 -10.81
N GLY A 31 8.98 0.23 -11.44
CA GLY A 31 10.43 0.23 -11.27
C GLY A 31 10.93 -0.56 -10.04
N GLY A 32 10.05 -1.38 -9.43
CA GLY A 32 10.41 -2.18 -8.27
C GLY A 32 9.58 -3.45 -8.11
N PHE A 33 9.86 -4.19 -7.06
CA PHE A 33 9.08 -5.35 -6.64
C PHE A 33 8.88 -5.37 -5.12
N SER A 34 7.82 -6.03 -4.68
CA SER A 34 7.39 -5.99 -3.28
C SER A 34 6.95 -7.39 -2.83
N PRO A 35 7.84 -8.18 -2.21
CA PRO A 35 7.44 -9.39 -1.50
C PRO A 35 6.74 -9.03 -0.18
N ALA A 36 5.74 -9.82 0.18
CA ALA A 36 5.00 -9.65 1.42
C ALA A 36 4.59 -11.00 2.03
N LEU A 37 4.61 -11.07 3.34
CA LEU A 37 4.02 -12.15 4.12
C LEU A 37 2.93 -11.55 5.00
N SER A 38 1.72 -12.11 4.95
CA SER A 38 0.62 -11.62 5.74
C SER A 38 -0.15 -12.72 6.44
N PHE A 39 -0.46 -12.49 7.69
CA PHE A 39 -1.41 -13.29 8.48
C PHE A 39 -2.74 -12.55 8.56
N THR A 40 -3.82 -13.24 8.26
CA THR A 40 -5.17 -12.69 8.35
C THR A 40 -6.01 -13.53 9.30
N GLN A 41 -6.79 -12.86 10.14
CA GLN A 41 -7.90 -13.47 10.85
C GLN A 41 -9.17 -12.70 10.55
N SER A 42 -10.21 -13.39 10.11
CA SER A 42 -11.50 -12.80 9.79
C SER A 42 -12.66 -13.61 10.36
N TRP A 43 -13.79 -12.94 10.54
CA TRP A 43 -15.03 -13.48 11.08
C TRP A 43 -16.16 -13.24 10.09
N GLY A 44 -16.90 -14.30 9.80
CA GLY A 44 -18.09 -14.26 8.98
C GLY A 44 -19.24 -13.54 9.68
N LEU A 45 -19.92 -12.67 8.95
CA LEU A 45 -21.08 -11.92 9.40
C LEU A 45 -22.35 -12.48 8.79
N GLY A 46 -23.43 -12.45 9.58
CA GLY A 46 -24.74 -12.95 9.20
C GLY A 46 -24.81 -14.48 9.13
N LYS A 47 -25.96 -15.01 8.72
CA LYS A 47 -26.23 -16.46 8.69
C LYS A 47 -25.42 -17.21 7.64
N SER A 48 -25.05 -16.54 6.55
CA SER A 48 -24.34 -17.18 5.43
C SER A 48 -22.81 -17.16 5.57
N ASN A 49 -22.25 -16.37 6.50
CA ASN A 49 -20.80 -16.12 6.66
C ASN A 49 -20.09 -15.71 5.37
N ARG A 50 -20.82 -15.21 4.35
CA ARG A 50 -20.23 -14.80 3.07
C ARG A 50 -19.44 -13.52 3.20
N PHE A 51 -19.97 -12.56 3.94
CA PHE A 51 -19.26 -11.33 4.24
C PHE A 51 -18.40 -11.54 5.48
N LYS A 52 -17.13 -11.20 5.40
CA LYS A 52 -16.16 -11.38 6.48
C LYS A 52 -15.44 -10.06 6.74
N ILE A 53 -15.22 -9.76 8.00
CA ILE A 53 -14.40 -8.66 8.47
C ILE A 53 -13.31 -9.20 9.38
N GLY A 54 -12.16 -8.59 9.37
CA GLY A 54 -11.06 -9.02 10.22
C GLY A 54 -9.89 -8.06 10.21
N TYR A 55 -8.77 -8.56 10.71
CA TYR A 55 -7.50 -7.85 10.67
C TYR A 55 -6.45 -8.62 9.87
N VAL A 56 -5.49 -7.90 9.38
CA VAL A 56 -4.30 -8.42 8.72
C VAL A 56 -3.07 -7.87 9.44
N VAL A 57 -2.09 -8.74 9.67
CA VAL A 57 -0.72 -8.35 10.06
C VAL A 57 0.18 -8.69 8.88
N ARG A 58 0.90 -7.72 8.37
CA ARG A 58 1.68 -7.87 7.15
C ARG A 58 3.09 -7.30 7.33
N ILE A 59 4.08 -8.09 6.93
CA ILE A 59 5.41 -7.60 6.66
C ILE A 59 5.58 -7.48 5.15
N THR A 60 6.01 -6.30 4.70
CA THR A 60 6.23 -6.00 3.29
C THR A 60 7.62 -5.43 3.12
N SER A 61 8.35 -5.88 2.11
CA SER A 61 9.58 -5.24 1.68
C SER A 61 9.34 -4.65 0.29
N TYR A 62 9.84 -3.45 0.06
CA TYR A 62 9.85 -2.86 -1.28
C TYR A 62 11.28 -2.62 -1.72
N PHE A 63 11.62 -3.11 -2.91
CA PHE A 63 12.92 -2.92 -3.55
C PHE A 63 12.70 -2.12 -4.82
N GLY A 64 13.08 -0.84 -4.81
CA GLY A 64 12.95 0.09 -5.91
C GLY A 64 14.29 0.41 -6.56
N GLY A 65 14.28 0.57 -7.88
CA GLY A 65 15.34 1.21 -8.64
C GLY A 65 15.26 2.73 -8.53
N LYS A 66 15.63 3.44 -9.59
CA LYS A 66 15.48 4.90 -9.66
C LYS A 66 14.02 5.29 -9.44
N ALA A 67 13.78 6.19 -8.49
CA ALA A 67 12.45 6.64 -8.14
C ALA A 67 12.42 8.15 -7.85
N ASP A 68 11.30 8.74 -8.23
CA ASP A 68 11.03 10.16 -8.07
C ASP A 68 9.92 10.33 -7.02
N PHE A 69 10.34 10.68 -5.81
CA PHE A 69 9.46 11.00 -4.70
C PHE A 69 8.92 12.42 -4.86
N ARG A 70 7.64 12.63 -4.62
CA ARG A 70 6.98 13.93 -4.72
C ARG A 70 6.87 14.58 -3.35
N THR A 71 6.76 15.91 -3.33
CA THR A 71 6.40 16.67 -2.12
C THR A 71 5.21 16.03 -1.40
N ALA A 72 5.28 15.87 -0.09
CA ALA A 72 4.22 15.41 0.81
C ALA A 72 4.34 16.17 2.15
N PRO A 73 3.34 16.11 3.02
CA PRO A 73 1.97 15.65 2.84
C PRO A 73 1.06 16.70 2.15
N ALA A 74 -0.26 16.41 2.10
CA ALA A 74 -1.28 17.22 1.42
C ALA A 74 -1.25 18.71 1.77
N ARG A 75 -0.95 19.07 3.03
CA ARG A 75 -0.84 20.48 3.47
C ARG A 75 0.15 21.32 2.66
N PHE A 76 1.12 20.67 1.99
CA PHE A 76 2.04 21.34 1.07
C PHE A 76 1.54 21.27 -0.36
N THR A 77 0.96 20.14 -0.79
CA THR A 77 0.59 19.91 -2.19
C THR A 77 -0.71 20.62 -2.57
N SER A 78 -1.74 20.54 -1.75
CA SER A 78 -3.04 21.20 -1.99
C SER A 78 -3.34 22.38 -1.05
N GLY A 79 -2.57 22.52 0.02
CA GLY A 79 -2.84 23.50 1.07
C GLY A 79 -3.88 23.05 2.10
N GLU A 80 -4.52 21.90 1.90
CA GLU A 80 -5.56 21.35 2.73
C GLU A 80 -5.04 20.26 3.67
N SER A 81 -5.66 20.09 4.84
CA SER A 81 -5.20 19.12 5.85
C SER A 81 -6.30 18.25 6.47
N SER A 82 -7.52 18.32 5.92
CA SER A 82 -8.70 17.61 6.44
C SER A 82 -9.39 16.80 5.35
N PHE A 83 -10.65 16.39 5.58
CA PHE A 83 -11.48 15.76 4.56
C PHE A 83 -11.60 16.56 3.25
N SER A 84 -11.46 17.88 3.30
CA SER A 84 -11.42 18.73 2.10
C SER A 84 -10.27 18.37 1.17
N ALA A 85 -9.14 17.90 1.68
CA ALA A 85 -8.00 17.49 0.89
C ALA A 85 -8.30 16.29 -0.05
N LEU A 86 -9.35 15.49 0.22
CA LEU A 86 -9.80 14.43 -0.71
C LEU A 86 -10.34 14.98 -2.04
N PHE A 87 -10.80 16.23 -2.03
CA PHE A 87 -11.45 16.89 -3.16
C PHE A 87 -10.66 18.09 -3.68
N ALA A 88 -9.52 18.38 -3.05
CA ALA A 88 -8.67 19.50 -3.42
C ALA A 88 -7.66 19.08 -4.47
N ASP A 89 -7.52 19.88 -5.51
CA ASP A 89 -6.51 19.68 -6.53
C ASP A 89 -5.10 20.04 -6.01
N ASP A 90 -4.09 19.34 -6.47
CA ASP A 90 -2.71 19.66 -6.21
C ASP A 90 -2.32 21.00 -6.84
N ILE A 91 -1.73 21.89 -6.06
CA ILE A 91 -1.12 23.12 -6.55
C ILE A 91 0.22 22.75 -7.17
N MET A 92 0.27 22.62 -8.48
CA MET A 92 1.46 22.17 -9.23
C MET A 92 2.73 22.99 -8.97
N ALA A 93 2.59 24.26 -8.53
CA ALA A 93 3.71 25.10 -8.12
C ALA A 93 4.34 24.63 -6.79
N ASN A 94 3.65 23.84 -6.00
CA ASN A 94 4.14 23.33 -4.71
C ASN A 94 4.79 21.95 -4.82
N ILE A 95 4.71 21.33 -5.99
CA ILE A 95 5.22 19.99 -6.22
C ILE A 95 6.66 20.06 -6.73
N ASP A 96 7.56 19.57 -5.91
CA ASP A 96 8.95 19.28 -6.27
C ASP A 96 9.17 17.77 -6.23
N THR A 97 10.33 17.35 -6.72
CA THR A 97 10.71 15.94 -6.79
C THR A 97 12.02 15.73 -6.01
N PHE A 98 12.08 14.68 -5.23
CA PHE A 98 13.31 14.17 -4.65
C PHE A 98 13.63 12.83 -5.34
N SER A 99 14.68 12.84 -6.19
CA SER A 99 15.04 11.70 -7.03
C SER A 99 16.15 10.89 -6.37
N VAL A 100 15.92 9.58 -6.19
CA VAL A 100 16.90 8.64 -5.64
C VAL A 100 17.25 7.58 -6.67
N LYS A 101 18.50 7.06 -6.63
CA LYS A 101 18.96 6.03 -7.59
C LYS A 101 18.40 4.64 -7.29
N SER A 102 18.21 4.35 -6.02
CA SER A 102 17.58 3.11 -5.53
C SER A 102 17.14 3.31 -4.08
N PHE A 103 16.16 2.56 -3.64
CA PHE A 103 15.74 2.55 -2.23
C PHE A 103 15.17 1.19 -1.86
N GLN A 104 15.23 0.90 -0.56
CA GLN A 104 14.60 -0.24 0.04
C GLN A 104 13.89 0.21 1.31
N THR A 105 12.65 -0.26 1.47
CA THR A 105 11.89 -0.11 2.70
C THR A 105 11.31 -1.44 3.13
N ASN A 106 11.23 -1.65 4.44
CA ASN A 106 10.53 -2.77 5.04
C ASN A 106 9.48 -2.18 5.99
N ALA A 107 8.28 -2.71 5.95
CA ALA A 107 7.19 -2.25 6.81
C ALA A 107 6.53 -3.45 7.49
N LEU A 108 6.24 -3.32 8.77
CA LEU A 108 5.36 -4.22 9.52
C LEU A 108 4.12 -3.45 9.90
N ASN A 109 3.00 -3.84 9.31
CA ASN A 109 1.74 -3.13 9.45
C ASN A 109 0.63 -4.03 10.00
N ILE A 110 -0.31 -3.42 10.69
CA ILE A 110 -1.61 -3.99 11.06
C ILE A 110 -2.67 -3.22 10.30
N GLY A 111 -3.62 -3.93 9.70
CA GLY A 111 -4.67 -3.37 8.89
C GLY A 111 -6.01 -4.06 9.05
N ILE A 112 -6.99 -3.56 8.32
CA ILE A 112 -8.34 -4.08 8.27
C ILE A 112 -8.51 -4.86 6.96
N ILE A 113 -9.29 -5.94 7.02
CA ILE A 113 -9.64 -6.73 5.86
C ILE A 113 -11.15 -6.92 5.78
N LEU A 114 -11.67 -6.77 4.57
CA LEU A 114 -13.04 -7.08 4.20
C LEU A 114 -13.01 -8.10 3.07
N GLN A 115 -13.81 -9.16 3.20
CA GLN A 115 -13.89 -10.22 2.19
C GLN A 115 -15.33 -10.59 1.92
N TYR A 116 -15.60 -11.01 0.69
CA TYR A 116 -16.89 -11.56 0.31
C TYR A 116 -16.70 -12.86 -0.47
N ALA A 117 -17.27 -13.94 0.04
CA ALA A 117 -17.26 -15.25 -0.62
C ALA A 117 -18.34 -15.31 -1.70
N LEU A 118 -17.95 -15.28 -2.96
CA LEU A 118 -18.82 -15.48 -4.11
C LEU A 118 -19.30 -16.94 -4.18
N SER A 119 -18.41 -17.87 -3.82
CA SER A 119 -18.70 -19.30 -3.70
C SER A 119 -17.82 -19.91 -2.61
N ASN A 120 -17.90 -21.23 -2.41
CA ASN A 120 -17.04 -21.96 -1.46
C ASN A 120 -15.55 -21.95 -1.90
N LYS A 121 -15.28 -21.63 -3.16
CA LYS A 121 -13.91 -21.62 -3.72
C LYS A 121 -13.45 -20.23 -4.18
N LEU A 122 -14.34 -19.28 -4.34
CA LEU A 122 -14.00 -17.97 -4.91
C LEU A 122 -14.43 -16.87 -3.96
N GLU A 123 -13.49 -15.99 -3.64
CA GLU A 123 -13.73 -14.80 -2.83
C GLU A 123 -13.05 -13.57 -3.41
N ILE A 124 -13.62 -12.42 -3.13
CA ILE A 124 -13.02 -11.11 -3.36
C ILE A 124 -12.69 -10.50 -2.01
N GLY A 125 -11.65 -9.70 -1.96
CA GLY A 125 -11.24 -9.05 -0.72
C GLY A 125 -10.56 -7.72 -0.96
N VAL A 126 -10.64 -6.89 0.07
CA VAL A 126 -9.92 -5.62 0.18
C VAL A 126 -9.24 -5.60 1.52
N ASN A 127 -7.99 -5.19 1.56
CA ASN A 127 -7.31 -4.90 2.81
C ASN A 127 -6.63 -3.53 2.75
N ILE A 128 -6.52 -2.88 3.89
CA ILE A 128 -5.91 -1.57 4.04
C ILE A 128 -5.08 -1.59 5.31
N ASP A 129 -3.79 -1.29 5.19
CA ASP A 129 -2.92 -1.09 6.35
C ASP A 129 -3.37 0.17 7.10
N ALA A 130 -3.45 0.08 8.43
CA ALA A 130 -3.91 1.17 9.27
C ALA A 130 -2.78 1.82 10.07
N THR A 131 -1.88 1.00 10.61
CA THR A 131 -0.75 1.48 11.40
C THR A 131 0.39 0.48 11.39
N GLY A 132 1.58 0.94 11.73
CA GLY A 132 2.76 0.09 11.80
C GLY A 132 4.07 0.85 11.93
N LYS A 133 5.14 0.18 11.52
CA LYS A 133 6.50 0.73 11.50
C LYS A 133 7.20 0.38 10.19
N THR A 134 8.02 1.32 9.74
CA THR A 134 8.90 1.16 8.59
C THR A 134 10.35 1.32 8.99
N TRP A 135 11.22 0.58 8.34
CA TRP A 135 12.67 0.70 8.45
C TRP A 135 13.34 0.42 7.10
N GLY A 136 14.53 0.98 6.90
CA GLY A 136 15.32 0.81 5.68
C GLY A 136 16.67 1.52 5.80
N GLY A 137 17.47 1.41 4.77
CA GLY A 137 18.75 2.11 4.71
C GLY A 137 18.58 3.59 4.36
N THR A 138 19.53 4.41 4.82
CA THR A 138 19.67 5.78 4.36
C THR A 138 19.99 5.82 2.87
N VAL A 139 19.31 6.69 2.15
CA VAL A 139 19.52 6.91 0.72
C VAL A 139 19.96 8.35 0.47
N SER A 140 20.69 8.57 -0.61
CA SER A 140 21.01 9.92 -1.09
C SER A 140 20.22 10.22 -2.35
N GLY A 141 19.75 11.45 -2.47
CA GLY A 141 18.97 11.89 -3.61
C GLY A 141 19.13 13.36 -3.91
N ASP A 142 18.56 13.76 -5.02
CA ASP A 142 18.64 15.12 -5.54
C ASP A 142 17.25 15.77 -5.62
N LEU A 143 17.16 16.99 -5.13
CA LEU A 143 15.99 17.85 -5.25
C LEU A 143 15.90 18.39 -6.68
N ILE A 144 14.80 18.11 -7.35
CA ILE A 144 14.49 18.59 -8.70
C ILE A 144 13.30 19.56 -8.60
N SER A 145 13.56 20.85 -8.61
CA SER A 145 12.55 21.91 -8.59
C SER A 145 12.60 22.67 -9.92
N LYS A 146 11.90 22.14 -10.93
CA LYS A 146 11.97 22.68 -12.31
C LYS A 146 11.37 24.08 -12.43
N LYS A 147 10.24 24.33 -11.78
CA LYS A 147 9.50 25.60 -11.89
C LYS A 147 10.06 26.69 -10.97
N ASN A 148 10.29 26.35 -9.71
CA ASN A 148 10.60 27.34 -8.66
C ASN A 148 12.10 27.45 -8.38
N LYS A 149 12.91 26.55 -8.94
CA LYS A 149 14.37 26.50 -8.72
C LYS A 149 14.74 26.48 -7.23
N ARG A 150 13.87 25.85 -6.41
CA ARG A 150 14.09 25.72 -4.97
C ARG A 150 15.35 24.90 -4.69
N LYS A 151 15.99 25.22 -3.60
CA LYS A 151 17.12 24.50 -3.03
C LYS A 151 16.82 24.17 -1.57
N PHE A 152 17.59 23.27 -1.00
CA PHE A 152 17.59 23.09 0.44
C PHE A 152 18.08 24.35 1.15
N GLN A 153 17.79 24.49 2.43
CA GLN A 153 18.11 25.70 3.22
C GLN A 153 19.60 26.08 3.19
N ASP A 154 20.49 25.11 3.00
CA ASP A 154 21.94 25.31 2.87
C ASP A 154 22.40 25.68 1.45
N GLY A 155 21.45 25.88 0.53
CA GLY A 155 21.73 26.21 -0.87
C GLY A 155 22.09 25.00 -1.74
N SER A 156 22.18 23.79 -1.18
CA SER A 156 22.46 22.57 -1.94
C SER A 156 21.20 22.03 -2.64
N THR A 157 21.41 21.07 -3.54
CA THR A 157 20.31 20.31 -4.18
C THR A 157 20.34 18.83 -3.81
N SER A 158 21.31 18.38 -3.04
CA SER A 158 21.42 16.97 -2.62
C SER A 158 21.27 16.85 -1.12
N SER A 159 20.63 15.76 -0.68
CA SER A 159 20.44 15.41 0.73
C SER A 159 20.44 13.90 0.91
N SER A 160 20.79 13.44 2.11
CA SER A 160 20.44 12.13 2.60
C SER A 160 18.97 12.11 3.07
N ALA A 161 18.37 10.94 3.04
CA ALA A 161 17.02 10.70 3.47
C ALA A 161 16.88 9.31 4.09
N ASN A 162 15.98 9.21 5.07
CA ASN A 162 15.62 7.94 5.72
C ASN A 162 14.15 7.64 5.50
N PRO A 163 13.75 6.35 5.45
CA PRO A 163 12.35 5.99 5.51
C PRO A 163 11.68 6.53 6.77
N GLU A 164 10.46 7.07 6.63
CA GLU A 164 9.66 7.48 7.78
C GLU A 164 9.33 6.26 8.65
N THR A 165 9.59 6.37 9.95
CA THR A 165 9.57 5.21 10.86
C THR A 165 8.17 4.76 11.22
N PHE A 166 7.24 5.68 11.43
CA PHE A 166 5.89 5.36 11.87
C PHE A 166 4.90 5.40 10.72
N ASN A 167 3.98 4.46 10.71
CA ASN A 167 2.95 4.34 9.70
C ASN A 167 1.58 4.60 10.31
N PHE A 168 0.84 5.57 9.77
CA PHE A 168 -0.52 5.87 10.19
C PHE A 168 -1.38 6.20 8.98
N LEU A 169 -2.49 5.48 8.85
CA LEU A 169 -3.55 5.81 7.92
C LEU A 169 -4.32 7.00 8.47
N LEU A 170 -4.28 8.08 7.75
CA LEU A 170 -5.03 9.30 8.03
C LEU A 170 -5.97 9.60 6.87
N VAL A 171 -6.65 10.72 6.95
CA VAL A 171 -7.55 11.13 5.87
C VAL A 171 -6.75 11.81 4.77
N SER A 172 -7.01 11.39 3.52
CA SER A 172 -6.37 11.97 2.34
C SER A 172 -4.85 11.73 2.30
N ASP A 173 -4.13 12.52 1.52
CA ASP A 173 -2.67 12.48 1.39
C ASP A 173 -1.93 12.99 2.65
N SER A 174 -2.59 12.94 3.80
CA SER A 174 -1.99 13.21 5.12
C SER A 174 -1.49 11.93 5.82
N ASP A 175 -1.63 10.76 5.21
CA ASP A 175 -1.04 9.50 5.67
C ASP A 175 0.45 9.65 5.96
N ILE A 176 0.97 8.86 6.87
CA ILE A 176 2.38 8.90 7.28
C ILE A 176 3.02 7.55 7.04
N GLY A 177 4.27 7.55 6.56
CA GLY A 177 5.14 6.38 6.49
C GLY A 177 4.95 5.52 5.25
N SER A 178 4.80 4.21 5.42
CA SER A 178 4.65 3.25 4.33
C SER A 178 3.48 2.32 4.58
N LEU A 179 2.42 2.48 3.81
CA LEU A 179 1.19 1.71 3.92
C LEU A 179 0.83 1.08 2.58
N ASN A 180 0.08 -0.02 2.64
CA ASN A 180 -0.35 -0.77 1.48
C ASN A 180 -1.85 -1.03 1.55
N SER A 181 -2.52 -0.89 0.42
CA SER A 181 -3.91 -1.26 0.21
C SER A 181 -3.99 -2.24 -0.95
N GLU A 182 -4.79 -3.29 -0.82
CA GLU A 182 -4.93 -4.31 -1.85
C GLU A 182 -6.39 -4.59 -2.15
N VAL A 183 -6.69 -4.79 -3.42
CA VAL A 183 -7.94 -5.39 -3.90
C VAL A 183 -7.57 -6.65 -4.64
N TYR A 184 -8.23 -7.77 -4.32
CA TYR A 184 -7.85 -9.06 -4.88
C TYR A 184 -9.03 -10.02 -5.06
N VAL A 185 -8.78 -11.02 -5.89
CA VAL A 185 -9.59 -12.24 -6.01
C VAL A 185 -8.74 -13.40 -5.51
N ARG A 186 -9.34 -14.31 -4.72
CA ARG A 186 -8.72 -15.55 -4.26
C ARG A 186 -9.54 -16.75 -4.71
N TYR A 187 -8.85 -17.73 -5.28
CA TYR A 187 -9.43 -19.03 -5.66
C TYR A 187 -8.81 -20.13 -4.80
N TRP A 188 -9.66 -20.89 -4.10
CA TRP A 188 -9.26 -22.04 -3.30
C TRP A 188 -9.13 -23.27 -4.18
N VAL A 189 -7.89 -23.66 -4.48
CA VAL A 189 -7.57 -24.86 -5.26
C VAL A 189 -7.93 -26.12 -4.46
N THR A 190 -7.62 -26.09 -3.16
CA THR A 190 -8.00 -27.11 -2.17
C THR A 190 -8.70 -26.41 -1.00
N ASN A 191 -9.15 -27.20 0.00
CA ASN A 191 -9.71 -26.63 1.23
C ASN A 191 -8.70 -25.82 2.06
N LYS A 192 -7.38 -25.96 1.79
CA LYS A 192 -6.33 -25.29 2.54
C LYS A 192 -5.43 -24.39 1.69
N ILE A 193 -5.32 -24.65 0.39
CA ILE A 193 -4.40 -23.92 -0.49
C ILE A 193 -5.22 -23.12 -1.50
N GLY A 194 -4.94 -21.83 -1.57
CA GLY A 194 -5.50 -20.90 -2.53
C GLY A 194 -4.43 -20.14 -3.32
N ILE A 195 -4.83 -19.63 -4.45
CA ILE A 195 -4.07 -18.65 -5.23
C ILE A 195 -4.82 -17.32 -5.20
N ARG A 196 -4.08 -16.22 -5.08
CA ARG A 196 -4.63 -14.88 -5.02
C ARG A 196 -3.96 -14.02 -6.07
N ALA A 197 -4.77 -13.23 -6.79
CA ALA A 197 -4.29 -12.23 -7.73
C ALA A 197 -5.05 -10.91 -7.49
N GLY A 198 -4.40 -9.79 -7.70
CA GLY A 198 -5.02 -8.49 -7.46
C GLY A 198 -4.12 -7.33 -7.80
N ILE A 199 -4.48 -6.18 -7.25
CA ILE A 199 -3.75 -4.93 -7.37
C ILE A 199 -3.41 -4.44 -5.97
N SER A 200 -2.16 -4.05 -5.79
CA SER A 200 -1.64 -3.40 -4.61
C SER A 200 -1.36 -1.94 -4.94
N HIS A 201 -1.86 -1.04 -4.11
CA HIS A 201 -1.50 0.37 -4.10
C HIS A 201 -0.75 0.64 -2.80
N GLN A 202 0.52 0.98 -2.92
CA GLN A 202 1.35 1.31 -1.76
C GLN A 202 2.02 2.66 -1.93
N PHE A 203 2.28 3.30 -0.82
CA PHE A 203 3.17 4.44 -0.79
C PHE A 203 4.29 4.22 0.24
N ALA A 204 5.39 4.93 0.02
CA ALA A 204 6.52 4.99 0.93
C ALA A 204 6.94 6.45 1.10
N GLU A 205 7.28 6.82 2.32
CA GLU A 205 7.80 8.15 2.62
C GLU A 205 9.28 8.09 3.01
N LEU A 206 9.98 9.12 2.54
CA LEU A 206 11.34 9.46 2.95
C LEU A 206 11.34 10.83 3.63
N THR A 207 12.09 10.94 4.71
CA THR A 207 12.36 12.21 5.39
C THR A 207 13.82 12.60 5.13
N THR A 208 14.01 13.75 4.46
CA THR A 208 15.37 14.29 4.17
C THR A 208 15.94 14.97 5.40
N GLU A 209 17.26 14.89 5.57
CA GLU A 209 17.97 15.63 6.63
C GLU A 209 17.87 17.14 6.42
N LYS A 210 17.87 17.56 5.17
CA LYS A 210 17.77 18.98 4.78
C LYS A 210 16.32 19.30 4.40
N LYS A 211 15.92 20.54 4.69
CA LYS A 211 14.56 21.02 4.43
C LYS A 211 14.51 21.99 3.26
N VAL A 212 13.40 21.97 2.53
CA VAL A 212 13.10 22.92 1.46
C VAL A 212 11.94 23.80 1.88
N GLU A 213 12.00 25.08 1.59
CA GLU A 213 10.91 26.00 1.86
C GLU A 213 9.86 25.96 0.75
N ILE A 214 8.61 25.73 1.14
CA ILE A 214 7.43 25.75 0.27
C ILE A 214 6.37 26.64 0.90
N ASN A 215 6.08 27.78 0.26
CA ASN A 215 5.09 28.75 0.76
C ASN A 215 5.32 29.18 2.22
N GLY A 216 6.56 29.52 2.59
CA GLY A 216 6.91 29.96 3.94
C GLY A 216 6.94 28.85 5.00
N ARG A 217 6.81 27.59 4.59
CA ARG A 217 6.89 26.42 5.49
C ARG A 217 8.02 25.50 5.05
N LEU A 218 8.66 24.86 6.01
CA LEU A 218 9.73 23.91 5.77
C LEU A 218 9.19 22.51 5.54
N ASN A 219 9.60 21.89 4.44
CA ASN A 219 9.28 20.52 4.07
C ASN A 219 10.54 19.66 4.03
N ASP A 220 10.45 18.47 4.60
CA ASP A 220 11.45 17.40 4.54
C ASP A 220 10.85 16.05 4.13
N THR A 221 9.55 16.00 3.85
CA THR A 221 8.80 14.77 3.59
C THR A 221 8.52 14.58 2.12
N TRP A 222 8.84 13.40 1.61
CA TRP A 222 8.74 13.03 0.20
C TRP A 222 8.06 11.68 0.06
N ARG A 223 7.08 11.56 -0.85
CA ARG A 223 6.27 10.36 -1.02
C ARG A 223 6.37 9.78 -2.42
N LEU A 224 6.56 8.48 -2.48
CA LEU A 224 6.38 7.67 -3.68
C LEU A 224 5.09 6.89 -3.58
N LYS A 225 4.23 6.97 -4.59
CA LYS A 225 3.03 6.13 -4.74
C LYS A 225 3.28 5.13 -5.87
N THR A 226 2.97 3.86 -5.62
CA THR A 226 3.17 2.79 -6.60
C THR A 226 1.94 1.89 -6.64
N THR A 227 1.45 1.62 -7.84
CA THR A 227 0.39 0.64 -8.08
C THR A 227 0.95 -0.51 -8.89
N MET A 228 0.75 -1.75 -8.43
CA MET A 228 1.32 -2.91 -9.06
C MET A 228 0.38 -4.12 -8.99
N PRO A 229 0.39 -5.00 -9.99
CA PRO A 229 -0.23 -6.32 -9.87
C PRO A 229 0.45 -7.13 -8.78
N ILE A 230 -0.33 -7.95 -8.07
CA ILE A 230 0.14 -8.88 -7.04
C ILE A 230 -0.33 -10.29 -7.32
N PHE A 231 0.50 -11.26 -6.95
CA PHE A 231 0.17 -12.67 -6.90
C PHE A 231 0.56 -13.24 -5.56
N ALA A 232 -0.25 -14.16 -5.03
CA ALA A 232 0.05 -14.80 -3.76
C ALA A 232 -0.41 -16.25 -3.73
N VAL A 233 0.27 -17.04 -2.90
CA VAL A 233 -0.20 -18.33 -2.43
C VAL A 233 -0.73 -18.15 -1.01
N SER A 234 -1.91 -18.70 -0.77
CA SER A 234 -2.62 -18.61 0.50
C SER A 234 -2.71 -19.98 1.15
N TYR A 235 -2.45 -20.05 2.43
CA TYR A 235 -2.68 -21.24 3.25
C TYR A 235 -3.74 -20.95 4.31
N LYS A 236 -4.78 -21.81 4.39
CA LYS A 236 -5.87 -21.73 5.38
C LYS A 236 -5.66 -22.76 6.48
N PHE A 237 -5.79 -22.31 7.74
CA PHE A 237 -5.70 -23.14 8.95
C PHE A 237 -7.05 -23.73 9.33
#